data_0d159d286a22303112dd586f1ac6e09a
#
_entry.id   0d159d286a22303112dd586f1ac6e09a
#
_cell.length_a   1.000
_cell.length_b   1.000
_cell.length_c   1.000
_cell.angle_alpha   90.00
_cell.angle_beta   90.00
_cell.angle_gamma   90.00
#
_symmetry.space_group_name_H-M   'P 1'
#
loop_
_entity.id
_entity.type
_entity.pdbx_description
1 polymer ?
#
loop_
_entity_poly.entity_id
_entity_poly.type
_entity_poly.pdbx_seq_one_letter_code
_entity_poly.pdbx_strand_id
1 'polypeptide(L)' 'MRLSKIREYLNKKGIAHKYAEEDGCGSIDFLYKGLSYHIWEFPQEELGAESNVRSAGKMDTYGSGYEEEILEILKTW' A
#
# COMPACT_ATOMS: atom_id res chain seq x y z
N MET A 1 -1.55 2.99 14.34
CA MET A 1 -1.38 3.47 12.97
C MET A 1 -1.35 2.29 12.02
N ARG A 2 -2.08 2.41 10.94
CA ARG A 2 -2.24 1.30 10.01
C ARG A 2 -1.15 1.30 8.95
N LEU A 3 -0.95 0.16 8.28
CA LEU A 3 0.06 0.00 7.21
C LEU A 3 1.46 0.38 7.67
N SER A 4 1.76 0.16 8.95
CA SER A 4 3.02 0.62 9.54
C SER A 4 4.26 -0.02 8.90
N LYS A 5 4.20 -1.30 8.57
CA LYS A 5 5.35 -1.98 7.96
C LYS A 5 5.66 -1.43 6.58
N ILE A 6 4.62 -1.16 5.80
CA ILE A 6 4.79 -0.58 4.46
C ILE A 6 5.33 0.84 4.58
N ARG A 7 4.79 1.63 5.50
CA ARG A 7 5.25 2.99 5.71
C ARG A 7 6.72 3.04 6.15
N GLU A 8 7.10 2.15 7.06
CA GLU A 8 8.51 2.06 7.48
C GLU A 8 9.42 1.72 6.31
N TYR A 9 9.01 0.80 5.47
CA TYR A 9 9.78 0.40 4.30
C TYR A 9 9.96 1.56 3.33
N LEU A 10 8.89 2.29 3.04
CA LEU A 10 8.95 3.45 2.14
C LEU A 10 9.87 4.53 2.70
N ASN A 11 9.78 4.79 4.01
CA ASN A 11 10.66 5.75 4.67
C ASN A 11 12.12 5.31 4.58
N LYS A 12 12.38 4.04 4.83
CA LYS A 12 13.74 3.49 4.80
C LYS A 12 14.35 3.60 3.41
N LYS A 13 13.54 3.45 2.37
CA LYS A 13 14.00 3.57 0.99
C LYS A 13 14.03 5.00 0.49
N GLY A 14 13.57 5.95 1.28
CA GLY A 14 13.53 7.34 0.87
C GLY A 14 12.45 7.65 -0.15
N ILE A 15 11.39 6.85 -0.17
CA ILE A 15 10.27 7.07 -1.10
C ILE A 15 9.24 7.94 -0.40
N ALA A 16 9.04 9.16 -0.92
CA ALA A 16 8.04 10.07 -0.37
C ALA A 16 6.65 9.51 -0.61
N HIS A 17 5.82 9.59 0.42
CA HIS A 17 4.45 9.04 0.34
C HIS A 17 3.52 9.85 1.23
N LYS A 18 2.23 9.75 0.94
CA LYS A 18 1.19 10.42 1.70
C LYS A 18 0.30 9.36 2.35
N TYR A 19 0.19 9.42 3.67
CA TYR A 19 -0.66 8.52 4.43
C TYR A 19 -1.93 9.24 4.85
N ALA A 20 -3.07 8.56 4.75
CA ALA A 20 -4.32 9.07 5.27
C ALA A 20 -5.07 7.93 5.94
N GLU A 21 -5.92 8.27 6.89
CA GLU A 21 -6.72 7.27 7.59
C GLU A 21 -8.12 7.83 7.73
N GLU A 22 -9.11 7.03 7.30
CA GLU A 22 -10.50 7.45 7.28
C GLU A 22 -11.37 6.26 7.64
N ASP A 23 -12.25 6.41 8.63
CA ASP A 23 -13.14 5.36 9.10
C ASP A 23 -12.42 4.05 9.45
N GLY A 24 -11.22 4.16 10.03
CA GLY A 24 -10.44 3.01 10.42
C GLY A 24 -9.70 2.34 9.29
N CYS A 25 -9.71 2.91 8.10
CA CYS A 25 -9.01 2.38 6.94
C CYS A 25 -7.83 3.28 6.58
N GLY A 26 -6.66 2.68 6.40
CA GLY A 26 -5.48 3.42 6.00
C GLY A 26 -5.32 3.44 4.49
N SER A 27 -4.72 4.49 3.97
CA SER A 27 -4.36 4.59 2.57
C SER A 27 -3.00 5.25 2.42
N ILE A 28 -2.26 4.81 1.40
CA ILE A 28 -0.95 5.39 1.08
C ILE A 28 -0.94 5.69 -0.41
N ASP A 29 -0.53 6.91 -0.75
CA ASP A 29 -0.34 7.29 -2.15
C ASP A 29 1.11 7.72 -2.32
N PHE A 30 1.76 7.28 -3.37
CA PHE A 30 3.15 7.65 -3.60
C PHE A 30 3.52 7.57 -5.08
N LEU A 31 4.62 8.25 -5.41
CA LEU A 31 5.20 8.22 -6.75
C LEU A 31 6.52 7.46 -6.69
N TYR A 32 6.74 6.61 -7.66
CA TYR A 32 8.02 5.91 -7.77
C TYR A 32 8.38 5.76 -9.24
N LYS A 33 9.52 6.33 -9.62
CA LYS A 33 10.01 6.32 -11.01
C LYS A 33 8.97 6.85 -11.99
N GLY A 34 8.27 7.90 -11.60
CA GLY A 34 7.30 8.57 -12.47
C GLY A 34 5.94 7.91 -12.54
N LEU A 35 5.73 6.83 -11.80
CA LEU A 35 4.45 6.13 -11.76
C LEU A 35 3.75 6.35 -10.43
N SER A 36 2.44 6.49 -10.48
CA SER A 36 1.60 6.75 -9.31
C SER A 36 1.07 5.45 -8.76
N TYR A 37 1.29 5.22 -7.45
CA TYR A 37 0.86 3.99 -6.79
C TYR A 37 -0.04 4.29 -5.61
N HIS A 38 -0.97 3.37 -5.33
CA HIS A 38 -1.93 3.51 -4.25
C HIS A 38 -2.05 2.19 -3.49
N ILE A 39 -2.23 2.29 -2.17
CA ILE A 39 -2.52 1.14 -1.32
C ILE A 39 -3.69 1.57 -0.45
N TRP A 40 -4.84 0.92 -0.59
CA TRP A 40 -6.06 1.28 0.14
C TRP A 40 -6.62 0.08 0.87
N GLU A 41 -6.72 0.18 2.21
CA GLU A 41 -7.33 -0.88 3.01
C GLU A 41 -8.85 -0.87 2.83
N PHE A 42 -9.44 -2.08 2.83
CA PHE A 42 -10.89 -2.20 2.79
C PHE A 42 -11.49 -1.90 4.16
N PRO A 43 -12.79 -1.59 4.23
CA PRO A 43 -13.49 -1.42 5.51
C PRO A 43 -13.35 -2.64 6.40
N GLN A 44 -13.53 -2.47 7.71
CA GLN A 44 -13.29 -3.54 8.68
C GLN A 44 -14.09 -4.83 8.42
N GLU A 45 -15.26 -4.74 7.82
CA GLU A 45 -16.05 -5.91 7.49
C GLU A 45 -15.41 -6.75 6.39
N GLU A 46 -14.53 -6.14 5.60
CA GLU A 46 -13.84 -6.83 4.49
C GLU A 46 -12.35 -6.78 4.75
N LEU A 47 -11.79 -7.90 5.14
CA LEU A 47 -10.36 -7.98 5.42
C LEU A 47 -9.59 -7.99 4.11
N GLY A 48 -8.72 -6.99 3.94
CA GLY A 48 -7.89 -6.90 2.74
C GLY A 48 -7.62 -5.47 2.31
N ALA A 49 -7.07 -5.35 1.13
CA ALA A 49 -6.72 -4.06 0.55
C ALA A 49 -6.67 -4.16 -0.96
N GLU A 50 -6.64 -3.01 -1.64
CA GLU A 50 -6.38 -3.00 -3.07
C GLU A 50 -5.17 -2.10 -3.36
N SER A 51 -4.43 -2.43 -4.39
CA SER A 51 -3.23 -1.71 -4.76
C SER A 51 -2.82 -2.01 -6.19
N ASN A 52 -2.13 -1.07 -6.80
CA ASN A 52 -1.57 -1.24 -8.14
C ASN A 52 -0.06 -1.45 -8.13
N VAL A 53 0.52 -1.89 -7.01
CA VAL A 53 1.97 -2.05 -6.90
C VAL A 53 2.53 -3.15 -7.79
N ARG A 54 1.71 -4.14 -8.14
CA ARG A 54 2.15 -5.22 -9.03
C ARG A 54 2.20 -4.78 -10.48
N SER A 55 1.22 -3.98 -10.88
CA SER A 55 1.10 -3.49 -12.25
C SER A 55 0.53 -2.09 -12.20
N ALA A 56 1.32 -1.09 -12.52
CA ALA A 56 0.98 0.31 -12.33
C ALA A 56 -0.35 0.73 -12.95
N GLY A 57 -0.80 0.06 -14.00
CA GLY A 57 -2.05 0.42 -14.67
C GLY A 57 -3.27 -0.37 -14.20
N LYS A 58 -3.13 -1.23 -13.19
CA LYS A 58 -4.21 -2.11 -12.78
C LYS A 58 -4.23 -2.31 -11.27
N MET A 59 -5.41 -2.17 -10.67
CA MET A 59 -5.59 -2.43 -9.25
C MET A 59 -5.83 -3.93 -9.02
N ASP A 60 -5.11 -4.50 -8.07
CA ASP A 60 -5.30 -5.87 -7.64
C ASP A 60 -5.88 -5.89 -6.22
N THR A 61 -6.64 -6.92 -5.92
CA THR A 61 -7.24 -7.11 -4.61
C THR A 61 -6.40 -8.11 -3.81
N TYR A 62 -6.09 -7.76 -2.56
CA TYR A 62 -5.32 -8.60 -1.66
C TYR A 62 -6.18 -9.02 -0.47
N GLY A 63 -5.99 -10.25 -0.01
CA GLY A 63 -6.75 -10.78 1.12
C GLY A 63 -6.17 -10.38 2.47
N SER A 64 -6.38 -11.21 3.48
CA SER A 64 -6.00 -10.88 4.86
C SER A 64 -4.51 -10.66 5.08
N GLY A 65 -3.65 -11.27 4.27
CA GLY A 65 -2.21 -11.05 4.36
C GLY A 65 -1.70 -9.92 3.49
N TYR A 66 -2.54 -8.93 3.23
CA TYR A 66 -2.25 -7.88 2.26
C TYR A 66 -0.97 -7.10 2.54
N GLU A 67 -0.71 -6.75 3.79
CA GLU A 67 0.47 -5.95 4.11
C GLU A 67 1.76 -6.70 3.77
N GLU A 68 1.83 -7.97 4.12
CA GLU A 68 2.99 -8.80 3.81
C GLU A 68 3.14 -9.02 2.30
N GLU A 69 2.04 -9.28 1.61
CA GLU A 69 2.07 -9.50 0.16
C GLU A 69 2.56 -8.25 -0.58
N ILE A 70 2.01 -7.10 -0.22
CA ILE A 70 2.41 -5.84 -0.84
C ILE A 70 3.88 -5.53 -0.53
N LEU A 71 4.29 -5.75 0.72
CA LEU A 71 5.66 -5.51 1.13
C LEU A 71 6.65 -6.37 0.32
N GLU A 72 6.31 -7.64 0.08
CA GLU A 72 7.15 -8.52 -0.73
C GLU A 72 7.32 -8.00 -2.15
N ILE A 73 6.27 -7.44 -2.72
CA ILE A 73 6.34 -6.84 -4.06
C ILE A 73 7.28 -5.63 -4.04
N LEU A 74 7.12 -4.75 -3.05
CA LEU A 74 7.95 -3.56 -2.93
C LEU A 74 9.44 -3.91 -2.76
N LYS A 75 9.72 -5.00 -2.10
CA LYS A 75 11.11 -5.45 -1.89
C LYS A 75 11.80 -5.87 -3.19
N THR A 76 11.04 -6.12 -4.24
CA THR A 76 11.61 -6.49 -5.54
C THR A 76 11.96 -5.28 -6.40
N TRP A 77 11.62 -4.09 -5.95
CA TRP A 77 11.87 -2.86 -6.73
C TRP A 77 13.33 -2.39 -6.66
#